data_52b776a28830f3831e05ee5e8b186f0c
#
_entry.id   52b776a28830f3831e05ee5e8b186f0c
#
_cell.length_a   1.000
_cell.length_b   1.000
_cell.length_c   1.000
_cell.angle_alpha   90.00
_cell.angle_beta   90.00
_cell.angle_gamma   90.00
#
_symmetry.space_group_name_H-M   'P 1'
#
loop_
_entity.id
_entity.type
_entity.pdbx_description
1 polymer ?
#
loop_
_entity_poly.entity_id
_entity_poly.type
_entity_poly.pdbx_seq_one_letter_code
_entity_poly.pdbx_strand_id
1 'polypeptide(L)'
;MTIHLECWNLKPPEIPQRSRLFSLEPVAVGTPYAEGLSSYLHRLAQEHCLTSQKLVMGEIAPLILKNEDKSELLKKNVSHLLGNTDAKPAINGMREMTGQLVTVLEELTMRQDLRFLTLLSWKGMIYDKGLFRKYRAWCPCCLEEWKQENKTIYEPLLWSFKDVEFCLIHKQRLIEECPHCGSHLPVMAR
;
A
#
# COMPACT_ATOMS: atom_id res chain seq x y z
N MET A 1 66.07 11.04 -10.99
CA MET A 1 65.17 9.90 -11.15
C MET A 1 63.78 10.34 -10.81
N THR A 2 62.98 10.71 -11.82
CA THR A 2 61.65 11.31 -11.64
C THR A 2 60.62 10.17 -11.66
N ILE A 3 59.98 9.92 -10.52
CA ILE A 3 58.92 8.91 -10.39
C ILE A 3 57.68 9.51 -11.02
N HIS A 4 57.28 9.06 -12.20
CA HIS A 4 55.96 9.33 -12.76
C HIS A 4 54.93 8.50 -11.98
N LEU A 5 54.20 9.15 -11.12
CA LEU A 5 52.98 8.59 -10.55
C LEU A 5 51.92 8.57 -11.63
N GLU A 6 51.63 7.39 -12.17
CA GLU A 6 50.46 7.21 -13.04
C GLU A 6 49.18 7.52 -12.22
N CYS A 7 48.55 8.64 -12.51
CA CYS A 7 47.21 8.89 -11.98
C CYS A 7 46.27 7.82 -12.49
N TRP A 8 45.80 6.99 -11.62
CA TRP A 8 44.80 5.99 -11.93
C TRP A 8 43.53 6.72 -12.36
N ASN A 9 43.17 6.63 -13.64
CA ASN A 9 41.97 7.19 -14.23
C ASN A 9 40.79 6.27 -13.87
N LEU A 10 40.51 6.16 -12.57
CA LEU A 10 39.34 5.45 -12.07
C LEU A 10 38.11 6.22 -12.48
N LYS A 11 37.40 5.74 -13.48
CA LYS A 11 36.04 6.24 -13.73
C LYS A 11 35.25 6.01 -12.43
N PRO A 12 34.65 7.06 -11.84
CA PRO A 12 33.82 6.86 -10.66
C PRO A 12 32.75 5.80 -11.00
N PRO A 13 32.51 4.81 -10.13
CA PRO A 13 31.48 3.83 -10.37
C PRO A 13 30.14 4.54 -10.53
N GLU A 14 29.35 4.13 -11.52
CA GLU A 14 27.96 4.60 -11.66
C GLU A 14 27.21 4.16 -10.42
N ILE A 15 26.83 5.14 -9.60
CA ILE A 15 26.03 4.88 -8.39
C ILE A 15 24.59 4.65 -8.88
N PRO A 16 24.00 3.45 -8.65
CA PRO A 16 22.62 3.21 -9.05
C PRO A 16 21.68 4.18 -8.34
N GLN A 17 20.64 4.59 -9.03
CA GLN A 17 19.61 5.46 -8.46
C GLN A 17 19.04 4.80 -7.21
N ARG A 18 18.92 5.56 -6.12
CA ARG A 18 18.35 5.07 -4.85
C ARG A 18 16.89 5.44 -4.74
N SER A 19 16.11 4.51 -4.20
CA SER A 19 14.72 4.81 -3.83
C SER A 19 14.66 5.87 -2.72
N ARG A 20 13.66 6.73 -2.77
CA ARG A 20 13.41 7.74 -1.71
C ARG A 20 12.74 7.13 -0.48
N LEU A 21 11.85 6.16 -0.70
CA LEU A 21 11.25 5.33 0.34
C LEU A 21 11.87 3.94 0.32
N PHE A 22 11.75 3.19 1.41
CA PHE A 22 12.22 1.80 1.44
C PHE A 22 11.55 0.98 0.33
N SER A 23 12.35 0.20 -0.39
CA SER A 23 11.86 -0.72 -1.42
C SER A 23 11.28 -1.98 -0.78
N LEU A 24 10.27 -1.79 0.08
CA LEU A 24 9.65 -2.85 0.84
C LEU A 24 8.99 -3.86 -0.10
N GLU A 25 9.22 -5.15 0.13
CA GLU A 25 8.64 -6.20 -0.69
C GLU A 25 7.15 -6.41 -0.33
N PRO A 26 6.24 -6.36 -1.31
CA PRO A 26 4.85 -6.74 -1.11
C PRO A 26 4.73 -8.23 -0.82
N VAL A 27 3.76 -8.60 0.02
CA VAL A 27 3.58 -9.99 0.43
C VAL A 27 2.65 -10.74 -0.52
N ALA A 28 3.02 -11.98 -0.85
CA ALA A 28 2.21 -12.96 -1.59
C ALA A 28 1.66 -12.48 -2.95
N VAL A 29 2.39 -11.60 -3.65
CA VAL A 29 2.03 -11.17 -5.01
C VAL A 29 1.90 -12.38 -5.94
N GLY A 30 0.90 -12.37 -6.81
CA GLY A 30 0.61 -13.49 -7.72
C GLY A 30 -0.21 -14.63 -7.09
N THR A 31 -0.63 -14.50 -5.84
CA THR A 31 -1.52 -15.44 -5.17
C THR A 31 -2.86 -14.79 -4.81
N PRO A 32 -3.91 -15.57 -4.48
CA PRO A 32 -5.17 -15.03 -3.96
C PRO A 32 -5.03 -14.25 -2.64
N TYR A 33 -3.91 -14.45 -1.94
CA TYR A 33 -3.58 -13.78 -0.68
C TYR A 33 -2.64 -12.59 -0.87
N ALA A 34 -2.50 -12.07 -2.09
CA ALA A 34 -1.72 -10.87 -2.33
C ALA A 34 -2.12 -9.76 -1.35
N GLU A 35 -1.13 -9.09 -0.80
CA GLU A 35 -1.31 -7.97 0.11
C GLU A 35 -2.13 -6.86 -0.55
N GLY A 36 -3.03 -6.20 0.20
CA GLY A 36 -3.73 -5.01 -0.27
C GLY A 36 -2.85 -3.76 -0.18
N LEU A 37 -3.00 -2.80 -1.11
CA LEU A 37 -2.20 -1.57 -1.13
C LEU A 37 -2.33 -0.76 0.17
N SER A 38 -3.49 -0.78 0.81
CA SER A 38 -3.70 -0.15 2.13
C SER A 38 -2.81 -0.76 3.22
N SER A 39 -2.63 -2.09 3.22
CA SER A 39 -1.73 -2.80 4.13
C SER A 39 -0.27 -2.46 3.83
N TYR A 40 0.12 -2.50 2.57
CA TYR A 40 1.46 -2.12 2.13
C TYR A 40 1.85 -0.71 2.57
N LEU A 41 0.96 0.27 2.37
CA LEU A 41 1.16 1.65 2.82
C LEU A 41 1.33 1.74 4.34
N HIS A 42 0.57 0.95 5.09
CA HIS A 42 0.70 0.91 6.54
C HIS A 42 2.06 0.37 6.98
N ARG A 43 2.51 -0.76 6.41
CA ARG A 43 3.83 -1.34 6.68
C ARG A 43 4.96 -0.38 6.26
N LEU A 44 4.86 0.21 5.08
CA LEU A 44 5.84 1.17 4.60
C LEU A 44 5.94 2.39 5.54
N ALA A 45 4.82 2.90 6.03
CA ALA A 45 4.80 3.98 7.00
C ALA A 45 5.45 3.58 8.34
N GLN A 46 5.20 2.36 8.82
CA GLN A 46 5.83 1.82 10.03
C GLN A 46 7.36 1.74 9.89
N GLU A 47 7.88 1.26 8.76
CA GLU A 47 9.32 1.21 8.49
C GLU A 47 9.96 2.61 8.51
N HIS A 48 9.20 3.64 8.13
CA HIS A 48 9.63 5.05 8.21
C HIS A 48 9.30 5.73 9.55
N CYS A 49 8.80 4.99 10.55
CA CYS A 49 8.35 5.53 11.84
C CYS A 49 7.29 6.65 11.69
N LEU A 50 6.44 6.54 10.68
CA LEU A 50 5.37 7.49 10.36
C LEU A 50 3.99 6.84 10.47
N THR A 51 2.95 7.66 10.57
CA THR A 51 1.59 7.19 10.29
C THR A 51 1.35 7.17 8.78
N SER A 52 0.48 6.26 8.30
CA SER A 52 0.12 6.17 6.88
C SER A 52 -0.37 7.51 6.33
N GLN A 53 -1.09 8.29 7.14
CA GLN A 53 -1.55 9.62 6.77
C GLN A 53 -0.38 10.59 6.55
N LYS A 54 0.61 10.62 7.45
CA LYS A 54 1.80 11.48 7.32
C LYS A 54 2.63 11.09 6.09
N LEU A 55 2.82 9.80 5.85
CA LEU A 55 3.52 9.30 4.66
C LEU A 55 2.82 9.77 3.38
N VAL A 56 1.52 9.55 3.27
CA VAL A 56 0.76 9.91 2.06
C VAL A 56 0.70 11.42 1.87
N MET A 57 0.43 12.20 2.91
CA MET A 57 0.33 13.67 2.79
C MET A 57 1.67 14.34 2.60
N GLY A 58 2.75 13.82 3.19
CA GLY A 58 4.08 14.43 3.13
C GLY A 58 4.86 14.05 1.88
N GLU A 59 4.80 12.79 1.46
CA GLU A 59 5.66 12.26 0.41
C GLU A 59 4.91 12.04 -0.93
N ILE A 60 3.70 11.53 -0.88
CA ILE A 60 2.98 11.06 -2.07
C ILE A 60 2.09 12.16 -2.67
N ALA A 61 1.27 12.81 -1.83
CA ALA A 61 0.33 13.82 -2.28
C ALA A 61 0.98 14.99 -3.03
N PRO A 62 2.14 15.53 -2.60
CA PRO A 62 2.80 16.60 -3.33
C PRO A 62 3.22 16.20 -4.75
N LEU A 63 3.59 14.93 -4.97
CA LEU A 63 4.00 14.43 -6.29
C LEU A 63 2.79 14.22 -7.21
N ILE A 64 1.69 13.68 -6.69
CA ILE A 64 0.43 13.58 -7.43
C ILE A 64 -0.03 14.98 -7.88
N LEU A 65 0.08 15.99 -6.99
CA LEU A 65 -0.37 17.36 -7.26
C LEU A 65 0.52 18.13 -8.25
N LYS A 66 1.81 17.77 -8.34
CA LYS A 66 2.73 18.40 -9.32
C LYS A 66 2.45 17.99 -10.75
N ASN A 67 1.94 16.78 -10.93
CA ASN A 67 1.74 16.19 -12.26
C ASN A 67 0.41 16.63 -12.91
N GLU A 68 -0.40 17.45 -12.26
CA GLU A 68 -1.68 17.91 -12.81
C GLU A 68 -1.96 19.40 -12.58
N ASP A 69 -2.41 20.10 -13.64
CA ASP A 69 -2.83 21.51 -13.61
C ASP A 69 -4.10 21.78 -12.76
N LYS A 70 -4.73 20.75 -12.17
CA LYS A 70 -5.99 20.83 -11.42
C LYS A 70 -5.80 20.71 -9.91
N SER A 71 -4.97 21.56 -9.32
CA SER A 71 -4.47 21.43 -7.95
C SER A 71 -5.55 21.44 -6.82
N GLU A 72 -6.67 22.16 -6.96
CA GLU A 72 -7.67 22.29 -5.87
C GLU A 72 -8.59 21.07 -5.72
N LEU A 73 -9.04 20.48 -6.85
CA LEU A 73 -9.90 19.29 -6.83
C LEU A 73 -9.14 18.06 -6.32
N LEU A 74 -7.86 17.96 -6.68
CA LEU A 74 -6.99 16.85 -6.25
C LEU A 74 -6.60 16.94 -4.78
N LYS A 75 -6.34 18.14 -4.25
CA LYS A 75 -6.13 18.34 -2.80
C LYS A 75 -7.34 17.85 -2.00
N LYS A 76 -8.56 18.16 -2.46
CA LYS A 76 -9.80 17.63 -1.87
C LYS A 76 -9.89 16.12 -2.00
N ASN A 77 -9.54 15.55 -3.15
CA ASN A 77 -9.60 14.11 -3.40
C ASN A 77 -8.56 13.32 -2.58
N VAL A 78 -7.32 13.80 -2.47
CA VAL A 78 -6.30 13.20 -1.62
C VAL A 78 -6.67 13.31 -0.14
N SER A 79 -7.15 14.47 0.31
CA SER A 79 -7.64 14.65 1.68
C SER A 79 -8.87 13.79 1.95
N HIS A 80 -9.75 13.60 0.97
CA HIS A 80 -10.91 12.74 1.06
C HIS A 80 -10.55 11.25 1.11
N LEU A 81 -9.55 10.80 0.35
CA LEU A 81 -9.02 9.44 0.42
C LEU A 81 -8.49 9.07 1.81
N LEU A 82 -7.89 10.03 2.51
CA LEU A 82 -7.27 9.81 3.80
C LEU A 82 -8.15 10.24 4.98
N GLY A 83 -9.01 11.21 4.77
CA GLY A 83 -9.84 11.83 5.83
C GLY A 83 -11.23 11.21 5.99
N ASN A 84 -11.82 10.70 4.92
CA ASN A 84 -13.18 10.19 4.93
C ASN A 84 -13.20 8.65 5.05
N THR A 85 -13.92 8.12 6.03
CA THR A 85 -14.09 6.68 6.25
C THR A 85 -14.69 5.97 5.04
N ASP A 86 -15.51 6.66 4.25
CA ASP A 86 -16.22 6.08 3.10
C ASP A 86 -15.35 5.98 1.83
N ALA A 87 -14.23 6.73 1.75
CA ALA A 87 -13.33 6.73 0.59
C ALA A 87 -12.14 5.77 0.73
N LYS A 88 -11.89 5.24 1.92
CA LYS A 88 -10.73 4.39 2.23
C LYS A 88 -10.68 3.06 1.48
N PRO A 89 -11.81 2.39 1.19
CA PRO A 89 -11.81 1.22 0.32
C PRO A 89 -11.30 1.51 -1.09
N ALA A 90 -11.35 2.78 -1.53
CA ALA A 90 -10.91 3.19 -2.86
C ALA A 90 -9.40 3.01 -3.12
N ILE A 91 -8.56 2.93 -2.07
CA ILE A 91 -7.10 2.73 -2.21
C ILE A 91 -6.79 1.39 -2.87
N ASN A 92 -7.51 0.34 -2.51
CA ASN A 92 -7.37 -0.99 -3.09
C ASN A 92 -8.13 -1.17 -4.42
N GLY A 93 -8.84 -0.13 -4.86
CA GLY A 93 -9.76 -0.18 -5.99
C GLY A 93 -9.08 -0.05 -7.36
N MET A 94 -9.87 0.43 -8.33
CA MET A 94 -9.44 0.57 -9.73
C MET A 94 -9.63 1.99 -10.28
N ARG A 95 -9.86 2.98 -9.41
CA ARG A 95 -10.08 4.37 -9.80
C ARG A 95 -8.78 5.04 -10.23
N GLU A 96 -8.89 6.13 -10.95
CA GLU A 96 -7.74 6.89 -11.44
C GLU A 96 -6.80 7.34 -10.32
N MET A 97 -7.35 7.79 -9.19
CA MET A 97 -6.56 8.15 -8.02
C MET A 97 -5.72 6.98 -7.47
N THR A 98 -6.24 5.75 -7.51
CA THR A 98 -5.47 4.54 -7.16
C THR A 98 -4.31 4.35 -8.14
N GLY A 99 -4.54 4.58 -9.43
CA GLY A 99 -3.50 4.50 -10.45
C GLY A 99 -2.37 5.51 -10.20
N GLN A 100 -2.71 6.76 -9.94
CA GLN A 100 -1.74 7.82 -9.61
C GLN A 100 -0.96 7.49 -8.33
N LEU A 101 -1.64 6.99 -7.30
CA LEU A 101 -1.03 6.57 -6.05
C LEU A 101 -0.01 5.44 -6.28
N VAL A 102 -0.38 4.42 -7.07
CA VAL A 102 0.51 3.32 -7.43
C VAL A 102 1.72 3.83 -8.22
N THR A 103 1.52 4.66 -9.24
CA THR A 103 2.62 5.20 -10.05
C THR A 103 3.63 5.97 -9.19
N VAL A 104 3.16 6.85 -8.32
CA VAL A 104 4.05 7.61 -7.43
C VAL A 104 4.75 6.71 -6.41
N LEU A 105 4.06 5.73 -5.86
CA LEU A 105 4.68 4.75 -4.95
C LEU A 105 5.74 3.90 -5.65
N GLU A 106 5.46 3.42 -6.87
CA GLU A 106 6.43 2.66 -7.67
C GLU A 106 7.68 3.49 -7.95
N GLU A 107 7.54 4.79 -8.24
CA GLU A 107 8.67 5.72 -8.40
C GLU A 107 9.45 5.90 -7.09
N LEU A 108 8.77 6.18 -5.98
CA LEU A 108 9.40 6.45 -4.68
C LEU A 108 10.10 5.22 -4.08
N THR A 109 9.59 4.03 -4.34
CA THR A 109 10.12 2.76 -3.82
C THR A 109 11.01 2.02 -4.80
N MET A 110 11.09 2.48 -6.08
CA MET A 110 11.76 1.79 -7.19
C MET A 110 11.21 0.37 -7.43
N ARG A 111 9.91 0.17 -7.19
CA ARG A 111 9.19 -1.09 -7.45
C ARG A 111 8.34 -0.97 -8.70
N GLN A 112 7.89 -2.12 -9.24
CA GLN A 112 7.05 -2.19 -10.45
C GLN A 112 5.87 -3.16 -10.29
N ASP A 113 5.65 -3.64 -9.09
CA ASP A 113 4.68 -4.69 -8.76
C ASP A 113 3.52 -4.23 -7.87
N LEU A 114 3.50 -2.94 -7.47
CA LEU A 114 2.51 -2.42 -6.54
C LEU A 114 1.10 -2.36 -7.13
N ARG A 115 0.96 -2.33 -8.46
CA ARG A 115 -0.34 -2.42 -9.15
C ARG A 115 -1.11 -3.70 -8.80
N PHE A 116 -0.39 -4.80 -8.51
CA PHE A 116 -1.00 -6.09 -8.16
C PHE A 116 -1.57 -6.13 -6.74
N LEU A 117 -1.33 -5.10 -5.94
CA LEU A 117 -1.92 -4.90 -4.62
C LEU A 117 -3.30 -4.21 -4.68
N THR A 118 -3.81 -3.98 -5.88
CA THR A 118 -5.06 -3.27 -6.18
C THR A 118 -5.86 -4.00 -7.23
N LEU A 119 -7.07 -3.50 -7.51
CA LEU A 119 -7.89 -3.99 -8.62
C LEU A 119 -7.62 -3.26 -9.96
N LEU A 120 -6.53 -2.51 -10.10
CA LEU A 120 -6.23 -1.78 -11.33
C LEU A 120 -6.17 -2.67 -12.56
N SER A 121 -5.64 -3.89 -12.43
CA SER A 121 -5.59 -4.88 -13.51
C SER A 121 -6.97 -5.37 -13.95
N TRP A 122 -8.02 -5.14 -13.15
CA TRP A 122 -9.39 -5.54 -13.43
C TRP A 122 -10.28 -4.38 -13.89
N LYS A 123 -9.67 -3.19 -14.11
CA LYS A 123 -10.39 -1.99 -14.56
C LYS A 123 -11.13 -2.27 -15.87
N GLY A 124 -12.42 -2.00 -15.87
CA GLY A 124 -13.30 -2.24 -17.02
C GLY A 124 -13.86 -3.67 -17.13
N MET A 125 -13.37 -4.63 -16.32
CA MET A 125 -13.87 -6.02 -16.30
C MET A 125 -14.90 -6.25 -15.19
N ILE A 126 -14.72 -5.59 -14.05
CA ILE A 126 -15.63 -5.71 -12.90
C ILE A 126 -16.14 -4.33 -12.47
N TYR A 127 -17.31 -4.34 -11.82
CA TYR A 127 -17.92 -3.12 -11.30
C TYR A 127 -17.55 -2.94 -9.82
N ASP A 128 -17.03 -1.77 -9.44
CA ASP A 128 -16.44 -1.54 -8.11
C ASP A 128 -17.40 -1.02 -7.05
N LYS A 129 -18.63 -0.60 -7.44
CA LYS A 129 -19.58 -0.03 -6.48
C LYS A 129 -20.09 -1.10 -5.52
N GLY A 130 -19.82 -0.90 -4.23
CA GLY A 130 -20.25 -1.81 -3.18
C GLY A 130 -19.40 -3.07 -3.04
N LEU A 131 -18.30 -3.20 -3.80
CA LEU A 131 -17.41 -4.36 -3.76
C LEU A 131 -16.61 -4.43 -2.46
N PHE A 132 -16.20 -3.28 -1.95
CA PHE A 132 -15.33 -3.20 -0.78
C PHE A 132 -16.09 -3.01 0.53
N ARG A 133 -15.51 -3.54 1.61
CA ARG A 133 -15.98 -3.31 2.99
C ARG A 133 -15.73 -1.87 3.42
N LYS A 134 -16.56 -1.41 4.34
CA LYS A 134 -16.37 -0.11 5.00
C LYS A 134 -15.28 -0.17 6.09
N TYR A 135 -15.20 -1.30 6.78
CA TYR A 135 -14.26 -1.54 7.89
C TYR A 135 -13.29 -2.66 7.55
N ARG A 136 -12.19 -2.71 8.26
CA ARG A 136 -11.23 -3.81 8.15
C ARG A 136 -11.85 -5.12 8.63
N ALA A 137 -11.51 -6.19 7.92
CA ALA A 137 -11.83 -7.54 8.37
C ALA A 137 -10.56 -8.37 8.39
N TRP A 138 -10.45 -9.30 9.32
CA TRP A 138 -9.28 -10.15 9.46
C TRP A 138 -9.64 -11.54 9.97
N CYS A 139 -8.76 -12.50 9.72
CA CYS A 139 -8.81 -13.82 10.31
C CYS A 139 -7.88 -13.86 11.54
N PRO A 140 -8.38 -14.08 12.76
CA PRO A 140 -7.52 -14.12 13.94
C PRO A 140 -6.51 -15.27 13.90
N CYS A 141 -6.88 -16.43 13.33
CA CYS A 141 -5.96 -17.56 13.21
C CYS A 141 -4.81 -17.25 12.26
N CYS A 142 -5.06 -16.60 11.10
CA CYS A 142 -3.98 -16.17 10.21
C CYS A 142 -3.00 -15.23 10.93
N LEU A 143 -3.51 -14.24 11.66
CA LEU A 143 -2.67 -13.29 12.38
C LEU A 143 -1.85 -13.98 13.47
N GLU A 144 -2.44 -14.91 14.20
CA GLU A 144 -1.74 -15.67 15.25
C GLU A 144 -0.66 -16.58 14.68
N GLU A 145 -0.94 -17.32 13.59
CA GLU A 145 0.04 -18.15 12.91
C GLU A 145 1.21 -17.32 12.38
N TRP A 146 0.94 -16.20 11.70
CA TRP A 146 2.01 -15.33 11.19
C TRP A 146 2.87 -14.77 12.31
N LYS A 147 2.25 -14.43 13.44
CA LYS A 147 2.97 -13.98 14.65
C LYS A 147 3.86 -15.08 15.23
N GLN A 148 3.34 -16.31 15.36
CA GLN A 148 4.08 -17.46 15.90
C GLN A 148 5.25 -17.86 14.99
N GLU A 149 5.05 -17.75 13.67
CA GLU A 149 6.07 -18.07 12.67
C GLU A 149 7.03 -16.91 12.36
N ASN A 150 6.94 -15.78 13.07
CA ASN A 150 7.68 -14.54 12.80
C ASN A 150 7.56 -14.08 11.34
N LYS A 151 6.45 -14.35 10.69
CA LYS A 151 6.13 -13.86 9.35
C LYS A 151 5.65 -12.42 9.40
N THR A 152 5.77 -11.76 8.26
CA THR A 152 5.20 -10.41 8.08
C THR A 152 3.68 -10.46 8.27
N ILE A 153 3.16 -9.64 9.18
CA ILE A 153 1.72 -9.46 9.36
C ILE A 153 1.24 -8.45 8.33
N TYR A 154 0.24 -8.84 7.54
CA TYR A 154 -0.33 -8.01 6.49
C TYR A 154 -1.83 -8.28 6.33
N GLU A 155 -2.50 -7.50 5.49
CA GLU A 155 -3.90 -7.72 5.14
C GLU A 155 -4.00 -8.10 3.67
N PRO A 156 -4.40 -9.35 3.35
CA PRO A 156 -4.71 -9.73 1.99
C PRO A 156 -5.76 -8.81 1.37
N LEU A 157 -5.57 -8.45 0.10
CA LEU A 157 -6.55 -7.70 -0.69
C LEU A 157 -7.94 -8.36 -0.64
N LEU A 158 -7.94 -9.70 -0.62
CA LEU A 158 -9.16 -10.51 -0.54
C LEU A 158 -10.04 -10.15 0.68
N TRP A 159 -9.44 -9.82 1.82
CA TRP A 159 -10.22 -9.46 3.02
C TRP A 159 -10.89 -8.09 2.91
N SER A 160 -10.53 -7.28 1.95
CA SER A 160 -11.19 -6.00 1.71
C SER A 160 -12.52 -6.13 0.97
N PHE A 161 -12.83 -7.29 0.39
CA PHE A 161 -14.10 -7.51 -0.32
C PHE A 161 -15.24 -7.82 0.62
N LYS A 162 -16.39 -7.18 0.38
CA LYS A 162 -17.59 -7.32 1.21
C LYS A 162 -18.13 -8.76 1.21
N ASP A 163 -18.10 -9.42 0.05
CA ASP A 163 -18.69 -10.76 -0.13
C ASP A 163 -17.77 -11.88 0.35
N VAL A 164 -16.53 -11.56 0.78
CA VAL A 164 -15.61 -12.52 1.37
C VAL A 164 -15.80 -12.53 2.87
N GLU A 165 -16.75 -13.29 3.36
CA GLU A 165 -17.07 -13.38 4.80
C GLU A 165 -16.19 -14.37 5.56
N PHE A 166 -15.59 -15.33 4.87
CA PHE A 166 -14.84 -16.42 5.49
C PHE A 166 -13.37 -16.44 5.05
N CYS A 167 -12.49 -16.78 5.96
CA CYS A 167 -11.11 -17.10 5.63
C CYS A 167 -11.06 -18.43 4.86
N LEU A 168 -10.45 -18.42 3.68
CA LEU A 168 -10.36 -19.63 2.84
C LEU A 168 -9.42 -20.69 3.42
N ILE A 169 -8.46 -20.30 4.26
CA ILE A 169 -7.52 -21.20 4.95
C ILE A 169 -8.20 -21.84 6.15
N HIS A 170 -8.70 -21.04 7.08
CA HIS A 170 -9.21 -21.49 8.38
C HIS A 170 -10.71 -21.78 8.36
N LYS A 171 -11.42 -21.48 7.25
CA LYS A 171 -12.87 -21.70 7.09
C LYS A 171 -13.72 -21.10 8.21
N GLN A 172 -13.20 -20.06 8.86
CA GLN A 172 -13.90 -19.31 9.91
C GLN A 172 -14.26 -17.91 9.41
N ARG A 173 -15.29 -17.33 10.03
CA ARG A 173 -15.75 -15.98 9.67
C ARG A 173 -14.68 -14.94 9.99
N LEU A 174 -14.49 -13.99 9.06
CA LEU A 174 -13.64 -12.83 9.30
C LEU A 174 -14.27 -11.93 10.37
N ILE A 175 -13.44 -11.36 11.23
CA ILE A 175 -13.85 -10.44 12.29
C ILE A 175 -13.69 -9.02 11.79
N GLU A 176 -14.70 -8.16 12.03
CA GLU A 176 -14.70 -6.73 11.69
C GLU A 176 -14.62 -5.83 12.94
N GLU A 177 -14.86 -6.40 14.11
CA GLU A 177 -14.89 -5.69 15.38
C GLU A 177 -13.75 -6.12 16.28
N CYS A 178 -13.17 -5.17 17.00
CA CYS A 178 -12.18 -5.48 18.02
C CYS A 178 -12.82 -6.29 19.17
N PRO A 179 -12.30 -7.49 19.50
CA PRO A 179 -12.89 -8.33 20.55
C PRO A 179 -12.79 -7.72 21.94
N HIS A 180 -11.93 -6.71 22.15
CA HIS A 180 -11.74 -6.06 23.45
C HIS A 180 -12.66 -4.87 23.67
N CYS A 181 -12.94 -4.06 22.64
CA CYS A 181 -13.70 -2.83 22.80
C CYS A 181 -14.91 -2.71 21.87
N GLY A 182 -15.17 -3.69 21.00
CA GLY A 182 -16.29 -3.69 20.05
C GLY A 182 -16.17 -2.65 18.94
N SER A 183 -15.06 -1.92 18.85
CA SER A 183 -14.88 -0.88 17.83
C SER A 183 -14.52 -1.48 16.48
N HIS A 184 -15.11 -0.93 15.42
CA HIS A 184 -14.68 -1.20 14.05
C HIS A 184 -13.39 -0.46 13.73
N LEU A 185 -12.43 -1.16 13.13
CA LEU A 185 -11.17 -0.55 12.70
C LEU A 185 -11.33 0.04 11.30
N PRO A 186 -10.90 1.30 11.08
CA PRO A 186 -10.89 1.89 9.75
C PRO A 186 -9.84 1.21 8.87
N VAL A 187 -10.08 1.15 7.56
CA VAL A 187 -9.15 0.57 6.58
C VAL A 187 -7.77 1.27 6.62
N MET A 188 -7.74 2.57 6.89
CA MET A 188 -6.51 3.31 7.17
C MET A 188 -6.59 3.88 8.59
N ALA A 189 -5.68 3.48 9.46
CA ALA A 189 -5.55 4.08 10.78
C ALA A 189 -4.97 5.50 10.68
N ARG A 190 -5.44 6.39 11.55
CA ARG A 190 -4.86 7.74 11.72
C ARG A 190 -3.53 7.69 12.43
#